data_cac42d75ac17b7a9d4ce8db3a5ed54f0
#
_entry.id   cac42d75ac17b7a9d4ce8db3a5ed54f0
#
_cell.length_a   1.000
_cell.length_b   1.000
_cell.length_c   1.000
_cell.angle_alpha   90.00
_cell.angle_beta   90.00
_cell.angle_gamma   90.00
#
_symmetry.space_group_name_H-M   'P 1'
#
loop_
_entity.id
_entity.type
_entity.pdbx_description
1 polymer ?
#
loop_
_entity_poly.entity_id
_entity_poly.type
_entity_poly.pdbx_seq_one_letter_code
_entity_poly.pdbx_strand_id
1 'polypeptide(L)'
;MELALVATVLSLLIGIPLGVITAIHRGRWYSEGLQFVSIIGVSLPSFVVGILLILVFAVTLGLVPAFGRGDVVQLGWWSTGLLTASGRASLLLPSLALALYQITLVMRLVRAEMMEVLRSDFVKFARARGVPRWRIYFRHALRNCLMPVVTMTAMNFGSLIAFALITETVFQWPGMGMLFIQAVTFLDMPVMAGYLCIVSFIFVTLNTLVDIAYAVIDPRLRDATR
;
A
#
# COMPACT_ATOMS: atom_id res chain seq x y z
N MET A 1 -9.37 0.53 9.24
CA MET A 1 -8.40 1.65 9.11
C MET A 1 -6.96 1.21 9.42
N GLU A 2 -6.69 0.57 10.57
CA GLU A 2 -5.35 0.12 10.97
C GLU A 2 -4.69 -0.78 9.92
N LEU A 3 -5.42 -1.78 9.38
CA LEU A 3 -4.94 -2.66 8.30
C LEU A 3 -4.54 -1.87 7.04
N ALA A 4 -5.37 -0.93 6.60
CA ALA A 4 -5.11 -0.14 5.40
C ALA A 4 -3.88 0.78 5.57
N LEU A 5 -3.71 1.39 6.75
CA LEU A 5 -2.54 2.20 7.06
C LEU A 5 -1.26 1.35 7.05
N VAL A 6 -1.26 0.21 7.75
CA VAL A 6 -0.10 -0.69 7.79
C VAL A 6 0.21 -1.25 6.40
N ALA A 7 -0.80 -1.65 5.63
CA ALA A 7 -0.61 -2.11 4.25
C ALA A 7 0.00 -1.02 3.36
N THR A 8 -0.45 0.22 3.51
CA THR A 8 0.12 1.37 2.76
C THR A 8 1.58 1.61 3.14
N VAL A 9 1.91 1.61 4.42
CA VAL A 9 3.30 1.77 4.88
C VAL A 9 4.17 0.63 4.35
N LEU A 10 3.71 -0.62 4.44
CA LEU A 10 4.42 -1.78 3.90
C LEU A 10 4.62 -1.66 2.38
N SER A 11 3.61 -1.19 1.66
CA SER A 11 3.70 -1.04 0.21
C SER A 11 4.77 -0.02 -0.20
N LEU A 12 4.90 1.07 0.53
CA LEU A 12 5.95 2.07 0.30
C LEU A 12 7.33 1.54 0.71
N LEU A 13 7.43 0.93 1.89
CA LEU A 13 8.70 0.41 2.42
C LEU A 13 9.30 -0.70 1.54
N ILE A 14 8.47 -1.52 0.90
CA ILE A 14 8.90 -2.62 0.05
C ILE A 14 8.91 -2.19 -1.43
N GLY A 15 7.87 -1.52 -1.91
CA GLY A 15 7.70 -1.16 -3.31
C GLY A 15 8.73 -0.15 -3.80
N ILE A 16 9.05 0.88 -3.00
CA ILE A 16 10.04 1.89 -3.39
C ILE A 16 11.43 1.26 -3.57
N PRO A 17 12.01 0.52 -2.60
CA PRO A 17 13.31 -0.11 -2.80
C PRO A 17 13.33 -1.09 -3.98
N LEU A 18 12.29 -1.92 -4.15
CA LEU A 18 12.20 -2.85 -5.28
C LEU A 18 12.13 -2.11 -6.62
N GLY A 19 11.38 -1.00 -6.70
CA GLY A 19 11.31 -0.14 -7.88
C GLY A 19 12.67 0.46 -8.23
N VAL A 20 13.39 0.98 -7.24
CA VAL A 20 14.75 1.53 -7.42
C VAL A 20 15.72 0.44 -7.90
N ILE A 21 15.73 -0.73 -7.24
CA ILE A 21 16.60 -1.86 -7.61
C ILE A 21 16.34 -2.28 -9.06
N THR A 22 15.07 -2.43 -9.44
CA THR A 22 14.69 -2.87 -10.79
C THR A 22 14.99 -1.81 -11.86
N ALA A 23 14.96 -0.53 -11.51
CA ALA A 23 15.34 0.56 -12.42
C ALA A 23 16.84 0.63 -12.67
N ILE A 24 17.65 0.55 -11.59
CA ILE A 24 19.12 0.65 -11.66
C ILE A 24 19.73 -0.56 -12.37
N HIS A 25 19.14 -1.74 -12.16
CA HIS A 25 19.66 -3.01 -12.70
C HIS A 25 18.84 -3.52 -13.89
N ARG A 26 18.32 -2.61 -14.69
CA ARG A 26 17.57 -2.95 -15.91
C ARG A 26 18.35 -3.90 -16.81
N GLY A 27 17.65 -4.94 -17.31
CA GLY A 27 18.25 -5.97 -18.20
C GLY A 27 19.00 -7.08 -17.46
N ARG A 28 19.03 -7.07 -16.13
CA ARG A 28 19.55 -8.17 -15.34
C ARG A 28 18.45 -9.17 -15.01
N TRP A 29 18.79 -10.47 -14.98
CA TRP A 29 17.83 -11.56 -14.77
C TRP A 29 16.99 -11.41 -13.50
N TYR A 30 17.57 -10.93 -12.39
CA TYR A 30 16.84 -10.72 -11.15
C TYR A 30 15.88 -9.50 -11.21
N SER A 31 16.21 -8.48 -12.00
CA SER A 31 15.30 -7.35 -12.23
C SER A 31 14.08 -7.79 -13.05
N GLU A 32 14.28 -8.61 -14.06
CA GLU A 32 13.18 -9.18 -14.86
C GLU A 32 12.38 -10.20 -14.04
N GLY A 33 13.07 -11.01 -13.19
CA GLY A 33 12.41 -11.94 -12.27
C GLY A 33 11.51 -11.24 -11.25
N LEU A 34 11.96 -10.13 -10.64
CA LEU A 34 11.14 -9.32 -9.72
C LEU A 34 9.91 -8.76 -10.42
N GLN A 35 10.03 -8.31 -11.67
CA GLN A 35 8.88 -7.86 -12.44
C GLN A 35 7.91 -8.99 -12.75
N PHE A 36 8.40 -10.16 -13.12
CA PHE A 36 7.57 -11.33 -13.37
C PHE A 36 6.79 -11.72 -12.11
N VAL A 37 7.45 -11.80 -10.96
CA VAL A 37 6.81 -12.06 -9.67
C VAL A 37 5.75 -10.98 -9.35
N SER A 38 6.02 -9.72 -9.66
CA SER A 38 5.07 -8.64 -9.44
C SER A 38 3.81 -8.77 -10.31
N ILE A 39 3.93 -9.27 -11.53
CA ILE A 39 2.77 -9.53 -12.39
C ILE A 39 1.89 -10.62 -11.78
N ILE A 40 2.50 -11.69 -11.26
CA ILE A 40 1.75 -12.74 -10.55
C ILE A 40 1.02 -12.16 -9.34
N GLY A 41 1.69 -11.29 -8.56
CA GLY A 41 1.09 -10.64 -7.38
C GLY A 41 -0.14 -9.77 -7.69
N VAL A 42 -0.20 -9.15 -8.88
CA VAL A 42 -1.39 -8.40 -9.32
C VAL A 42 -2.49 -9.30 -9.86
N SER A 43 -2.11 -10.44 -10.45
CA SER A 43 -3.07 -11.36 -11.09
C SER A 43 -3.86 -12.18 -10.07
N LEU A 44 -3.33 -12.34 -8.86
CA LEU A 44 -4.01 -13.11 -7.81
C LEU A 44 -4.95 -12.21 -7.01
N PRO A 45 -6.21 -12.62 -6.78
CA PRO A 45 -7.09 -11.93 -5.85
C PRO A 45 -6.50 -11.88 -4.44
N SER A 46 -6.67 -10.76 -3.74
CA SER A 46 -6.09 -10.56 -2.40
C SER A 46 -6.50 -11.62 -1.38
N PHE A 47 -7.73 -12.15 -1.48
CA PHE A 47 -8.20 -13.22 -0.59
C PHE A 47 -7.45 -14.55 -0.82
N VAL A 48 -7.13 -14.88 -2.07
CA VAL A 48 -6.33 -16.07 -2.41
C VAL A 48 -4.93 -15.93 -1.82
N VAL A 49 -4.33 -14.76 -1.98
CA VAL A 49 -3.04 -14.46 -1.35
C VAL A 49 -3.12 -14.58 0.17
N GLY A 50 -4.19 -14.06 0.77
CA GLY A 50 -4.43 -14.18 2.22
C GLY A 50 -4.47 -15.63 2.68
N ILE A 51 -5.22 -16.50 1.99
CA ILE A 51 -5.31 -17.93 2.29
C ILE A 51 -3.95 -18.63 2.15
N LEU A 52 -3.19 -18.33 1.09
CA LEU A 52 -1.85 -18.88 0.89
C LEU A 52 -0.88 -18.43 1.99
N LEU A 53 -0.94 -17.17 2.42
CA LEU A 53 -0.13 -16.67 3.52
C LEU A 53 -0.48 -17.36 4.85
N ILE A 54 -1.75 -17.57 5.13
CA ILE A 54 -2.20 -18.34 6.31
C ILE A 54 -1.64 -19.76 6.23
N LEU A 55 -1.82 -20.43 5.10
CA LEU A 55 -1.35 -21.82 4.93
C LEU A 55 0.16 -21.94 5.17
N VAL A 56 0.95 -21.05 4.57
CA VAL A 56 2.41 -21.13 4.67
C VAL A 56 2.91 -20.66 6.03
N PHE A 57 2.55 -19.45 6.45
CA PHE A 57 3.17 -18.82 7.62
C PHE A 57 2.51 -19.16 8.96
N ALA A 58 1.21 -19.39 8.96
CA ALA A 58 0.49 -19.71 10.19
C ALA A 58 0.37 -21.22 10.40
N VAL A 59 -0.04 -22.00 9.37
CA VAL A 59 -0.32 -23.44 9.52
C VAL A 59 0.96 -24.26 9.40
N THR A 60 1.76 -24.08 8.32
CA THR A 60 2.93 -24.93 8.08
C THR A 60 4.15 -24.50 8.90
N LEU A 61 4.43 -23.20 8.99
CA LEU A 61 5.60 -22.67 9.71
C LEU A 61 5.30 -22.31 11.17
N GLY A 62 4.04 -22.08 11.54
CA GLY A 62 3.65 -21.72 12.91
C GLY A 62 4.25 -20.41 13.44
N LEU A 63 4.61 -19.48 12.53
CA LEU A 63 5.35 -18.26 12.90
C LEU A 63 4.45 -17.14 13.43
N VAL A 64 3.21 -17.09 12.96
CA VAL A 64 2.25 -16.02 13.25
C VAL A 64 0.83 -16.59 13.38
N PRO A 65 -0.06 -15.93 14.12
CA PRO A 65 -1.45 -16.38 14.25
C PRO A 65 -2.17 -16.30 12.90
N ALA A 66 -3.06 -17.28 12.65
CA ALA A 66 -3.86 -17.35 11.43
C ALA A 66 -5.02 -16.35 11.42
N PHE A 67 -5.63 -16.10 12.60
CA PHE A 67 -6.88 -15.37 12.73
C PHE A 67 -6.88 -14.43 13.94
N GLY A 68 -7.77 -13.44 13.91
CA GLY A 68 -8.01 -12.52 15.01
C GLY A 68 -7.07 -11.33 15.03
N ARG A 69 -7.26 -10.43 16.02
CA ARG A 69 -6.54 -9.16 16.13
C ARG A 69 -5.39 -9.18 17.13
N GLY A 70 -5.30 -10.24 17.99
CA GLY A 70 -4.36 -10.25 19.10
C GLY A 70 -4.75 -9.25 20.19
N ASP A 71 -3.82 -8.99 21.10
CA ASP A 71 -4.02 -8.03 22.18
C ASP A 71 -3.96 -6.59 21.63
N VAL A 72 -4.80 -5.72 22.18
CA VAL A 72 -4.87 -4.32 21.80
C VAL A 72 -4.67 -3.40 23.01
N VAL A 73 -4.05 -2.26 22.78
CA VAL A 73 -3.93 -1.18 23.78
C VAL A 73 -4.97 -0.12 23.46
N GLN A 74 -5.72 0.29 24.48
CA GLN A 74 -6.68 1.40 24.36
C GLN A 74 -5.95 2.74 24.47
N LEU A 75 -6.10 3.57 23.44
CA LEU A 75 -5.60 4.95 23.38
C LEU A 75 -6.80 5.91 23.33
N GLY A 76 -7.45 6.11 24.46
CA GLY A 76 -8.69 6.88 24.53
C GLY A 76 -9.82 6.22 23.74
N TRP A 77 -10.30 6.86 22.67
CA TRP A 77 -11.37 6.35 21.79
C TRP A 77 -10.87 5.37 20.70
N TRP A 78 -9.56 5.16 20.59
CA TRP A 78 -8.93 4.29 19.58
C TRP A 78 -8.24 3.11 20.27
N SER A 79 -8.39 1.90 19.70
CA SER A 79 -7.64 0.72 20.13
C SER A 79 -6.67 0.27 19.04
N THR A 80 -5.42 -0.02 19.40
CA THR A 80 -4.38 -0.42 18.45
C THR A 80 -3.67 -1.70 18.87
N GLY A 81 -3.43 -2.60 17.90
CA GLY A 81 -2.59 -3.79 18.07
C GLY A 81 -1.10 -3.51 17.83
N LEU A 82 -0.73 -2.33 17.28
CA LEU A 82 0.66 -2.02 16.95
C LEU A 82 1.61 -1.97 18.14
N LEU A 83 1.08 -1.67 19.33
CA LEU A 83 1.86 -1.53 20.57
C LEU A 83 2.09 -2.87 21.30
N THR A 84 1.40 -3.93 20.91
CA THR A 84 1.55 -5.27 21.50
C THR A 84 2.30 -6.21 20.57
N ALA A 85 3.00 -7.19 21.11
CA ALA A 85 3.71 -8.18 20.30
C ALA A 85 2.74 -9.11 19.54
N SER A 86 1.66 -9.56 20.22
CA SER A 86 0.62 -10.40 19.62
C SER A 86 -0.18 -9.64 18.56
N GLY A 87 -0.51 -8.37 18.80
CA GLY A 87 -1.22 -7.53 17.84
C GLY A 87 -0.41 -7.28 16.57
N ARG A 88 0.90 -7.00 16.69
CA ARG A 88 1.79 -6.88 15.52
C ARG A 88 1.89 -8.17 14.72
N ALA A 89 2.01 -9.32 15.40
CA ALA A 89 2.04 -10.61 14.73
C ALA A 89 0.74 -10.90 13.97
N SER A 90 -0.42 -10.57 14.56
CA SER A 90 -1.73 -10.72 13.92
C SER A 90 -1.96 -9.76 12.76
N LEU A 91 -1.38 -8.54 12.81
CA LEU A 91 -1.46 -7.55 11.75
C LEU A 91 -0.65 -7.91 10.51
N LEU A 92 0.41 -8.72 10.66
CA LEU A 92 1.40 -8.94 9.61
C LEU A 92 0.80 -9.56 8.35
N LEU A 93 0.12 -10.71 8.47
CA LEU A 93 -0.41 -11.43 7.29
C LEU A 93 -1.53 -10.66 6.57
N PRO A 94 -2.58 -10.15 7.27
CA PRO A 94 -3.63 -9.40 6.58
C PRO A 94 -3.11 -8.12 5.93
N SER A 95 -2.20 -7.40 6.59
CA SER A 95 -1.59 -6.21 5.99
C SER A 95 -0.72 -6.52 4.78
N LEU A 96 0.02 -7.65 4.81
CA LEU A 96 0.84 -8.09 3.67
C LEU A 96 -0.05 -8.52 2.49
N ALA A 97 -1.15 -9.23 2.75
CA ALA A 97 -2.11 -9.62 1.72
C ALA A 97 -2.71 -8.41 1.00
N LEU A 98 -3.09 -7.37 1.76
CA LEU A 98 -3.57 -6.11 1.19
C LEU A 98 -2.47 -5.32 0.48
N ALA A 99 -1.25 -5.32 1.02
CA ALA A 99 -0.14 -4.55 0.49
C ALA A 99 0.38 -5.09 -0.84
N LEU A 100 0.29 -6.39 -1.13
CA LEU A 100 0.93 -7.03 -2.29
C LEU A 100 0.54 -6.38 -3.62
N TYR A 101 -0.73 -6.11 -3.82
CA TYR A 101 -1.20 -5.39 -5.01
C TYR A 101 -0.55 -4.00 -5.10
N GLN A 102 -0.57 -3.25 -4.01
CA GLN A 102 -0.04 -1.89 -3.99
C GLN A 102 1.50 -1.86 -4.07
N ILE A 103 2.20 -2.83 -3.46
CA ILE A 103 3.65 -3.01 -3.61
C ILE A 103 4.01 -3.09 -5.10
N THR A 104 3.26 -3.88 -5.86
CA THR A 104 3.48 -4.03 -7.30
C THR A 104 3.28 -2.73 -8.06
N LEU A 105 2.19 -2.01 -7.78
CA LEU A 105 1.93 -0.72 -8.41
C LEU A 105 3.02 0.31 -8.10
N VAL A 106 3.39 0.44 -6.82
CA VAL A 106 4.47 1.34 -6.36
C VAL A 106 5.80 0.97 -7.01
N MET A 107 6.15 -0.32 -7.01
CA MET A 107 7.40 -0.80 -7.62
C MET A 107 7.47 -0.44 -9.11
N ARG A 108 6.39 -0.68 -9.86
CA ARG A 108 6.33 -0.39 -11.30
C ARG A 108 6.39 1.11 -11.58
N LEU A 109 5.68 1.92 -10.80
CA LEU A 109 5.70 3.37 -10.94
C LEU A 109 7.09 3.93 -10.63
N VAL A 110 7.67 3.57 -9.47
CA VAL A 110 9.03 4.00 -9.11
C VAL A 110 10.04 3.60 -10.19
N ARG A 111 9.93 2.39 -10.73
CA ARG A 111 10.80 1.96 -11.83
C ARG A 111 10.64 2.85 -13.06
N ALA A 112 9.41 3.13 -13.50
CA ALA A 112 9.15 3.93 -14.68
C ALA A 112 9.70 5.35 -14.53
N GLU A 113 9.35 6.01 -13.44
CA GLU A 113 9.80 7.36 -13.09
C GLU A 113 11.33 7.44 -12.97
N MET A 114 11.93 6.47 -12.26
CA MET A 114 13.40 6.40 -12.14
C MET A 114 14.08 6.26 -13.50
N MET A 115 13.55 5.42 -14.39
CA MET A 115 14.13 5.24 -15.72
C MET A 115 14.03 6.49 -16.57
N GLU A 116 12.94 7.25 -16.46
CA GLU A 116 12.75 8.51 -17.14
C GLU A 116 13.74 9.57 -16.62
N VAL A 117 13.77 9.78 -15.30
CA VAL A 117 14.67 10.75 -14.67
C VAL A 117 16.14 10.43 -14.94
N LEU A 118 16.54 9.15 -14.91
CA LEU A 118 17.93 8.75 -15.16
C LEU A 118 18.40 9.01 -16.61
N ARG A 119 17.48 9.24 -17.56
CA ARG A 119 17.75 9.61 -18.95
C ARG A 119 17.76 11.13 -19.17
N SER A 120 17.29 11.91 -18.23
CA SER A 120 17.19 13.37 -18.35
C SER A 120 18.56 14.05 -18.48
N ASP A 121 18.56 15.22 -19.10
CA ASP A 121 19.80 15.97 -19.34
C ASP A 121 20.46 16.46 -18.05
N PHE A 122 19.65 16.75 -17.01
CA PHE A 122 20.21 17.13 -15.72
C PHE A 122 21.05 16.00 -15.08
N VAL A 123 20.64 14.73 -15.25
CA VAL A 123 21.42 13.55 -14.79
C VAL A 123 22.67 13.36 -15.63
N LYS A 124 22.58 13.56 -16.95
CA LYS A 124 23.77 13.55 -17.83
C LYS A 124 24.79 14.60 -17.40
N PHE A 125 24.32 15.83 -17.12
CA PHE A 125 25.16 16.91 -16.63
C PHE A 125 25.78 16.60 -15.25
N ALA A 126 25.00 16.06 -14.32
CA ALA A 126 25.50 15.65 -13.01
C ALA A 126 26.60 14.58 -13.13
N ARG A 127 26.45 13.63 -14.05
CA ARG A 127 27.49 12.61 -14.34
C ARG A 127 28.75 13.24 -14.92
N ALA A 128 28.63 14.18 -15.86
CA ALA A 128 29.75 14.89 -16.44
C ALA A 128 30.54 15.69 -15.40
N ARG A 129 29.87 16.18 -14.35
CA ARG A 129 30.50 16.84 -13.18
C ARG A 129 31.10 15.88 -12.16
N GLY A 130 31.12 14.58 -12.40
CA GLY A 130 31.72 13.60 -11.50
C GLY A 130 30.88 13.26 -10.25
N VAL A 131 29.58 13.60 -10.23
CA VAL A 131 28.71 13.24 -9.08
C VAL A 131 28.61 11.72 -8.95
N PRO A 132 28.87 11.14 -7.78
CA PRO A 132 28.86 9.70 -7.60
C PRO A 132 27.46 9.11 -7.83
N ARG A 133 27.42 7.89 -8.40
CA ARG A 133 26.19 7.22 -8.84
C ARG A 133 25.13 7.11 -7.74
N TRP A 134 25.52 6.77 -6.50
CA TRP A 134 24.59 6.63 -5.39
C TRP A 134 23.85 7.94 -5.09
N ARG A 135 24.55 9.11 -5.19
CA ARG A 135 23.96 10.43 -5.00
C ARG A 135 22.99 10.77 -6.11
N ILE A 136 23.32 10.38 -7.35
CA ILE A 136 22.40 10.52 -8.50
C ILE A 136 21.13 9.71 -8.27
N TYR A 137 21.25 8.44 -7.86
CA TYR A 137 20.10 7.56 -7.68
C TYR A 137 19.19 7.99 -6.53
N PHE A 138 19.75 8.18 -5.33
CA PHE A 138 18.95 8.37 -4.13
C PHE A 138 18.61 9.85 -3.85
N ARG A 139 19.52 10.78 -4.15
CA ARG A 139 19.30 12.19 -3.85
C ARG A 139 18.64 12.96 -5.01
N HIS A 140 18.96 12.62 -6.25
CA HIS A 140 18.44 13.33 -7.41
C HIS A 140 17.27 12.60 -8.05
N ALA A 141 17.44 11.34 -8.48
CA ALA A 141 16.40 10.63 -9.20
C ALA A 141 15.23 10.24 -8.30
N LEU A 142 15.49 9.52 -7.19
CA LEU A 142 14.42 9.05 -6.30
C LEU A 142 13.56 10.20 -5.77
N ARG A 143 14.17 11.33 -5.39
CA ARG A 143 13.41 12.48 -4.87
C ARG A 143 12.38 13.00 -5.88
N ASN A 144 12.72 13.01 -7.16
CA ASN A 144 11.79 13.43 -8.21
C ASN A 144 10.68 12.41 -8.46
N CYS A 145 10.96 11.12 -8.24
CA CYS A 145 9.98 10.04 -8.40
C CYS A 145 8.98 9.94 -7.23
N LEU A 146 9.31 10.50 -6.06
CA LEU A 146 8.45 10.35 -4.86
C LEU A 146 7.11 11.07 -5.03
N MET A 147 7.06 12.19 -5.77
CA MET A 147 5.83 12.95 -5.95
C MET A 147 4.71 12.11 -6.61
N PRO A 148 4.90 11.53 -7.81
CA PRO A 148 3.91 10.65 -8.43
C PRO A 148 3.55 9.44 -7.56
N VAL A 149 4.54 8.89 -6.82
CA VAL A 149 4.34 7.72 -5.95
C VAL A 149 3.44 8.06 -4.77
N VAL A 150 3.68 9.18 -4.08
CA VAL A 150 2.83 9.62 -2.95
C VAL A 150 1.41 9.87 -3.44
N THR A 151 1.26 10.56 -4.56
CA THR A 151 -0.04 10.82 -5.17
C THR A 151 -0.81 9.55 -5.49
N MET A 152 -0.20 8.64 -6.25
CA MET A 152 -0.85 7.38 -6.61
C MET A 152 -1.20 6.57 -5.36
N THR A 153 -0.31 6.52 -4.37
CA THR A 153 -0.55 5.81 -3.11
C THR A 153 -1.73 6.40 -2.35
N ALA A 154 -1.81 7.72 -2.28
CA ALA A 154 -2.90 8.42 -1.62
C ALA A 154 -4.25 8.17 -2.31
N MET A 155 -4.29 8.24 -3.64
CA MET A 155 -5.51 7.93 -4.43
C MET A 155 -5.95 6.48 -4.26
N ASN A 156 -5.01 5.53 -4.18
CA ASN A 156 -5.34 4.11 -3.97
C ASN A 156 -5.71 3.76 -2.52
N PHE A 157 -5.47 4.65 -1.55
CA PHE A 157 -5.77 4.38 -0.15
C PHE A 157 -7.27 4.12 0.10
N GLY A 158 -8.15 4.86 -0.58
CA GLY A 158 -9.59 4.61 -0.53
C GLY A 158 -9.97 3.22 -1.02
N SER A 159 -9.37 2.76 -2.10
CA SER A 159 -9.59 1.40 -2.63
C SER A 159 -9.10 0.33 -1.65
N LEU A 160 -7.98 0.56 -0.95
CA LEU A 160 -7.49 -0.37 0.08
C LEU A 160 -8.50 -0.55 1.22
N ILE A 161 -9.21 0.51 1.63
CA ILE A 161 -10.25 0.41 2.66
C ILE A 161 -11.40 -0.47 2.16
N ALA A 162 -11.80 -0.33 0.89
CA ALA A 162 -12.84 -1.16 0.30
C ALA A 162 -12.42 -2.64 0.24
N PHE A 163 -11.19 -2.93 -0.19
CA PHE A 163 -10.66 -4.31 -0.23
C PHE A 163 -10.35 -4.88 1.15
N ALA A 164 -10.16 -4.05 2.17
CA ALA A 164 -9.97 -4.50 3.55
C ALA A 164 -11.15 -5.33 4.06
N LEU A 165 -12.39 -5.09 3.58
CA LEU A 165 -13.59 -5.86 3.92
C LEU A 165 -13.36 -7.36 3.69
N ILE A 166 -12.89 -7.74 2.50
CA ILE A 166 -12.64 -9.16 2.16
C ILE A 166 -11.52 -9.72 3.03
N THR A 167 -10.46 -8.95 3.25
CA THR A 167 -9.32 -9.36 4.07
C THR A 167 -9.72 -9.53 5.54
N GLU A 168 -10.54 -8.64 6.10
CA GLU A 168 -11.08 -8.75 7.46
C GLU A 168 -11.87 -10.06 7.63
N THR A 169 -12.64 -10.44 6.61
CA THR A 169 -13.41 -11.69 6.64
C THR A 169 -12.50 -12.92 6.61
N VAL A 170 -11.50 -12.96 5.71
CA VAL A 170 -10.56 -14.07 5.56
C VAL A 170 -9.75 -14.32 6.84
N PHE A 171 -9.27 -13.24 7.46
CA PHE A 171 -8.45 -13.31 8.68
C PHE A 171 -9.27 -13.25 9.98
N GLN A 172 -10.61 -13.26 9.89
CA GLN A 172 -11.53 -13.09 11.03
C GLN A 172 -11.12 -11.88 11.90
N TRP A 173 -10.75 -10.80 11.23
CA TRP A 173 -10.36 -9.56 11.88
C TRP A 173 -11.61 -8.79 12.30
N PRO A 174 -11.78 -8.45 13.60
CA PRO A 174 -12.95 -7.74 14.09
C PRO A 174 -12.90 -6.27 13.63
N GLY A 175 -13.33 -6.02 12.40
CA GLY A 175 -13.35 -4.71 11.79
C GLY A 175 -14.74 -4.34 11.25
N MET A 176 -14.85 -3.13 10.68
CA MET A 176 -16.11 -2.63 10.12
C MET A 176 -16.56 -3.44 8.90
N GLY A 177 -15.64 -4.00 8.10
CA GLY A 177 -15.97 -4.84 6.96
C GLY A 177 -16.59 -6.17 7.39
N MET A 178 -16.05 -6.79 8.44
CA MET A 178 -16.65 -8.01 9.01
C MET A 178 -18.05 -7.74 9.57
N LEU A 179 -18.25 -6.60 10.22
CA LEU A 179 -19.58 -6.16 10.69
C LEU A 179 -20.57 -6.05 9.52
N PHE A 180 -20.16 -5.46 8.40
CA PHE A 180 -20.99 -5.34 7.21
C PHE A 180 -21.38 -6.72 6.64
N ILE A 181 -20.43 -7.66 6.52
CA ILE A 181 -20.73 -9.01 6.03
C ILE A 181 -21.73 -9.72 6.95
N GLN A 182 -21.59 -9.57 8.27
CA GLN A 182 -22.56 -10.11 9.23
C GLN A 182 -23.94 -9.47 9.04
N ALA A 183 -24.01 -8.14 8.88
CA ALA A 183 -25.27 -7.43 8.62
C ALA A 183 -25.94 -7.92 7.32
N VAL A 184 -25.18 -8.19 6.27
CA VAL A 184 -25.70 -8.78 5.03
C VAL A 184 -26.25 -10.18 5.28
N THR A 185 -25.55 -11.01 6.04
CA THR A 185 -25.97 -12.38 6.34
C THR A 185 -27.26 -12.42 7.17
N PHE A 186 -27.42 -11.48 8.10
CA PHE A 186 -28.62 -11.38 8.97
C PHE A 186 -29.71 -10.45 8.41
N LEU A 187 -29.52 -9.89 7.20
CA LEU A 187 -30.44 -8.95 6.54
C LEU A 187 -30.74 -7.69 7.39
N ASP A 188 -29.73 -7.21 8.16
CA ASP A 188 -29.83 -6.03 8.98
C ASP A 188 -29.66 -4.75 8.13
N MET A 189 -30.75 -4.31 7.51
CA MET A 189 -30.75 -3.14 6.61
C MET A 189 -30.25 -1.84 7.27
N PRO A 190 -30.62 -1.49 8.53
CA PRO A 190 -30.08 -0.31 9.21
C PRO A 190 -28.56 -0.31 9.33
N VAL A 191 -27.96 -1.42 9.73
CA VAL A 191 -26.49 -1.55 9.86
C VAL A 191 -25.82 -1.49 8.50
N MET A 192 -26.37 -2.15 7.47
CA MET A 192 -25.86 -2.08 6.11
C MET A 192 -25.87 -0.64 5.56
N ALA A 193 -26.99 0.07 5.72
CA ALA A 193 -27.09 1.46 5.28
C ALA A 193 -26.11 2.38 6.03
N GLY A 194 -26.04 2.23 7.35
CA GLY A 194 -25.10 2.99 8.19
C GLY A 194 -23.64 2.76 7.78
N TYR A 195 -23.24 1.50 7.54
CA TYR A 195 -21.91 1.17 7.06
C TYR A 195 -21.60 1.86 5.72
N LEU A 196 -22.49 1.76 4.72
CA LEU A 196 -22.30 2.37 3.41
C LEU A 196 -22.17 3.90 3.51
N CYS A 197 -22.99 4.54 4.34
CA CYS A 197 -22.88 5.98 4.58
C CYS A 197 -21.52 6.37 5.19
N ILE A 198 -21.07 5.65 6.22
CA ILE A 198 -19.80 5.92 6.90
C ILE A 198 -18.62 5.70 5.94
N VAL A 199 -18.58 4.58 5.22
CA VAL A 199 -17.50 4.28 4.27
C VAL A 199 -17.47 5.29 3.13
N SER A 200 -18.64 5.68 2.58
CA SER A 200 -18.72 6.71 1.55
C SER A 200 -18.22 8.06 2.06
N PHE A 201 -18.59 8.44 3.28
CA PHE A 201 -18.11 9.68 3.90
C PHE A 201 -16.60 9.67 4.10
N ILE A 202 -16.04 8.57 4.63
CA ILE A 202 -14.59 8.39 4.78
C ILE A 202 -13.90 8.47 3.42
N PHE A 203 -14.42 7.77 2.41
CA PHE A 203 -13.86 7.74 1.06
C PHE A 203 -13.80 9.13 0.43
N VAL A 204 -14.92 9.87 0.46
CA VAL A 204 -15.00 11.24 -0.08
C VAL A 204 -14.06 12.17 0.68
N THR A 205 -14.04 12.09 2.01
CA THR A 205 -13.15 12.92 2.85
C THR A 205 -11.69 12.67 2.52
N LEU A 206 -11.28 11.40 2.43
CA LEU A 206 -9.90 11.04 2.10
C LEU A 206 -9.51 11.51 0.69
N ASN A 207 -10.36 11.29 -0.32
CA ASN A 207 -10.07 11.77 -1.67
C ASN A 207 -9.97 13.30 -1.70
N THR A 208 -10.89 14.01 -1.04
CA THR A 208 -10.82 15.48 -0.96
C THR A 208 -9.53 15.96 -0.29
N LEU A 209 -9.09 15.30 0.80
CA LEU A 209 -7.83 15.64 1.46
C LEU A 209 -6.62 15.39 0.55
N VAL A 210 -6.65 14.30 -0.23
CA VAL A 210 -5.62 14.00 -1.22
C VAL A 210 -5.59 15.06 -2.32
N ASP A 211 -6.75 15.46 -2.85
CA ASP A 211 -6.86 16.50 -3.88
C ASP A 211 -6.36 17.86 -3.38
N ILE A 212 -6.70 18.22 -2.14
CA ILE A 212 -6.18 19.45 -1.49
C ILE A 212 -4.66 19.35 -1.32
N ALA A 213 -4.15 18.23 -0.81
CA ALA A 213 -2.71 18.03 -0.67
C ALA A 213 -1.99 18.14 -2.03
N TYR A 214 -2.60 17.60 -3.08
CA TYR A 214 -2.10 17.69 -4.45
C TYR A 214 -2.02 19.15 -4.93
N ALA A 215 -3.11 19.91 -4.77
CA ALA A 215 -3.17 21.32 -5.15
C ALA A 215 -2.17 22.21 -4.38
N VAL A 216 -1.79 21.80 -3.15
CA VAL A 216 -0.78 22.51 -2.34
C VAL A 216 0.64 22.14 -2.77
N ILE A 217 0.87 20.87 -3.14
CA ILE A 217 2.21 20.35 -3.46
C ILE A 217 2.62 20.67 -4.90
N ASP A 218 1.67 20.67 -5.86
CA ASP A 218 1.94 21.00 -7.27
C ASP A 218 1.34 22.36 -7.67
N PRO A 219 2.15 23.44 -7.64
CA PRO A 219 1.68 24.78 -8.04
C PRO A 219 1.26 24.88 -9.51
N ARG A 220 1.69 23.95 -10.38
CA ARG A 220 1.41 24.00 -11.83
C ARG A 220 -0.07 23.76 -12.15
N LEU A 221 -0.80 23.07 -11.25
CA LEU A 221 -2.24 22.87 -11.40
C LEU A 221 -3.06 24.12 -11.09
N ARG A 222 -2.51 25.09 -10.33
CA ARG A 222 -3.18 26.37 -10.06
C ARG A 222 -3.28 27.26 -11.30
N ASP A 223 -2.39 27.10 -12.25
CA ASP A 223 -2.37 27.93 -13.47
C ASP A 223 -3.22 27.34 -14.62
N ALA A 224 -3.59 26.06 -14.54
CA ALA A 224 -4.45 25.39 -15.54
C ALA A 224 -5.96 25.70 -15.34
N THR A 225 -6.34 26.28 -14.21
CA THR A 225 -7.73 26.68 -13.89
C THR A 225 -7.98 28.20 -14.02
N ARG A 226 -7.01 28.92 -14.54
CA ARG A 226 -7.15 30.33 -14.99
C ARG A 226 -7.06 30.41 -16.51
#